data_97c8993cd591ef2fce1be990678c9d95
#
_entry.id   97c8993cd591ef2fce1be990678c9d95
#
_cell.length_a   1.000
_cell.length_b   1.000
_cell.length_c   1.000
_cell.angle_alpha   90.00
_cell.angle_beta   90.00
_cell.angle_gamma   90.00
#
_symmetry.space_group_name_H-M   'P 1'
#
loop_
_entity.id
_entity.type
_entity.pdbx_description
1 polymer ?
#
loop_
_entity_poly.entity_id
_entity_poly.type
_entity_poly.pdbx_seq_one_letter_code
_entity_poly.pdbx_strand_id
1 'polypeptide(L)'
;MIFGIWPGVAAADLVSLQPLDCPPEDTAWTLAALRELQGTASEFYVRAYRHYGPGVRPHASAASAPAQPGRYAGQGRLIDLVASYQSPVPDPGGFAGFVRQAVRDVAAWGGGKVQVGEELNRPAPLDGGSPGHFDAVGAGVAAALDERDRQAVPVLVGVNSAGPPDPAFWNRLTGAIGPRNTERLDYIGLDAFPDVFRPIPHENLPAAVAFLLRRFRTVTAEAGVPVAVPIHVTETGWPTGDQRTESAQAEVLAVVADAVTASDVGVQACEWFGLRDELTTATWSARFGVLRDDYTPKPAFATLRHVIMAG
;
A
#
# COMPACT_ATOMS: atom_id res chain seq x y z
N MET A 1 -9.76 -13.94 -0.17
CA MET A 1 -8.86 -12.77 -0.39
C MET A 1 -8.54 -12.13 0.95
N ILE A 2 -7.30 -11.66 1.18
CA ILE A 2 -6.96 -10.92 2.41
C ILE A 2 -7.19 -9.45 2.15
N PHE A 3 -7.98 -8.81 3.00
CA PHE A 3 -8.18 -7.35 2.95
C PHE A 3 -7.27 -6.62 3.93
N GLY A 4 -7.09 -5.33 3.73
CA GLY A 4 -6.31 -4.50 4.62
C GLY A 4 -6.65 -3.02 4.51
N ILE A 5 -6.04 -2.21 5.36
CA ILE A 5 -6.22 -0.77 5.36
C ILE A 5 -5.00 -0.06 5.94
N TRP A 6 -4.73 1.14 5.44
CA TRP A 6 -3.76 2.04 6.05
C TRP A 6 -4.43 2.94 7.12
N PRO A 7 -4.05 2.83 8.40
CA PRO A 7 -4.63 3.64 9.46
C PRO A 7 -3.93 4.97 9.71
N GLY A 8 -2.81 5.22 9.04
CA GLY A 8 -2.03 6.44 9.21
C GLY A 8 -2.61 7.66 8.49
N VAL A 9 -1.87 8.76 8.54
CA VAL A 9 -2.09 9.98 7.77
C VAL A 9 -0.77 10.48 7.20
N ALA A 10 -0.78 11.03 5.98
CA ALA A 10 0.42 11.59 5.35
C ALA A 10 0.80 12.96 5.90
N ALA A 11 -0.12 13.63 6.60
CA ALA A 11 0.02 14.98 7.15
C ALA A 11 0.43 16.04 6.11
N ALA A 12 0.10 15.78 4.84
CA ALA A 12 0.36 16.68 3.73
C ALA A 12 -0.70 16.51 2.65
N ASP A 13 -1.08 17.59 2.01
CA ASP A 13 -1.92 17.56 0.82
C ASP A 13 -1.15 16.89 -0.32
N LEU A 14 -1.69 15.79 -0.88
CA LEU A 14 -1.00 14.98 -1.89
C LEU A 14 -0.80 15.70 -3.24
N VAL A 15 -1.52 16.79 -3.48
CA VAL A 15 -1.43 17.56 -4.73
C VAL A 15 -0.49 18.74 -4.58
N SER A 16 -0.70 19.56 -3.55
CA SER A 16 0.11 20.76 -3.31
C SER A 16 1.38 20.48 -2.54
N LEU A 17 1.50 19.31 -1.91
CA LEU A 17 2.58 18.90 -1.00
C LEU A 17 2.76 19.85 0.21
N GLN A 18 1.72 20.63 0.52
CA GLN A 18 1.74 21.51 1.69
C GLN A 18 1.39 20.72 2.96
N PRO A 19 2.01 21.06 4.12
CA PRO A 19 1.68 20.44 5.39
C PRO A 19 0.22 20.68 5.75
N LEU A 20 -0.39 19.67 6.37
CA LEU A 20 -1.71 19.75 6.95
C LEU A 20 -1.59 19.61 8.47
N ASP A 21 -2.32 20.46 9.19
CA ASP A 21 -2.46 20.36 10.66
C ASP A 21 -3.52 19.30 11.00
N CYS A 22 -3.12 18.04 10.84
CA CYS A 22 -4.01 16.90 11.04
C CYS A 22 -4.20 16.62 12.53
N PRO A 23 -5.42 16.28 12.96
CA PRO A 23 -5.64 15.77 14.31
C PRO A 23 -4.73 14.57 14.60
N PRO A 24 -4.13 14.48 15.80
CA PRO A 24 -3.26 13.36 16.14
C PRO A 24 -4.02 12.05 16.11
N GLU A 25 -3.27 10.97 15.90
CA GLU A 25 -3.82 9.62 15.95
C GLU A 25 -4.27 9.28 17.38
N ASP A 26 -5.53 8.83 17.52
CA ASP A 26 -6.01 8.16 18.73
C ASP A 26 -5.87 6.65 18.55
N THR A 27 -4.91 6.05 19.24
CA THR A 27 -4.60 4.62 19.11
C THR A 27 -5.77 3.73 19.53
N ALA A 28 -6.58 4.16 20.52
CA ALA A 28 -7.72 3.37 21.00
C ALA A 28 -8.85 3.35 19.96
N TRP A 29 -9.17 4.52 19.39
CA TRP A 29 -10.16 4.63 18.31
C TRP A 29 -9.70 3.92 17.04
N THR A 30 -8.44 4.08 16.66
CA THR A 30 -7.85 3.35 15.51
C THR A 30 -7.98 1.84 15.69
N LEU A 31 -7.59 1.32 16.86
CA LEU A 31 -7.67 -0.11 17.14
C LEU A 31 -9.12 -0.63 17.18
N ALA A 32 -10.06 0.15 17.71
CA ALA A 32 -11.48 -0.20 17.70
C ALA A 32 -12.03 -0.30 16.27
N ALA A 33 -11.71 0.68 15.42
CA ALA A 33 -12.11 0.70 14.02
C ALA A 33 -11.50 -0.47 13.22
N LEU A 34 -10.22 -0.77 13.42
CA LEU A 34 -9.56 -1.92 12.78
C LEU A 34 -10.21 -3.25 13.17
N ARG A 35 -10.56 -3.43 14.44
CA ARG A 35 -11.28 -4.62 14.92
C ARG A 35 -12.68 -4.74 14.31
N GLU A 36 -13.37 -3.63 14.20
CA GLU A 36 -14.71 -3.59 13.60
C GLU A 36 -14.67 -3.89 12.11
N LEU A 37 -13.70 -3.34 11.35
CA LEU A 37 -13.51 -3.66 9.94
C LEU A 37 -13.12 -5.11 9.73
N GLN A 38 -12.15 -5.63 10.48
CA GLN A 38 -11.72 -7.02 10.39
C GLN A 38 -12.89 -7.99 10.65
N GLY A 39 -13.76 -7.68 11.62
CA GLY A 39 -14.89 -8.52 11.98
C GLY A 39 -14.46 -9.95 12.31
N THR A 40 -14.94 -10.94 11.54
CA THR A 40 -14.62 -12.37 11.67
C THR A 40 -13.53 -12.86 10.73
N ALA A 41 -12.92 -11.98 9.91
CA ALA A 41 -11.85 -12.38 9.02
C ALA A 41 -10.63 -12.89 9.81
N SER A 42 -10.12 -14.05 9.41
CA SER A 42 -8.99 -14.72 10.07
C SER A 42 -7.68 -13.95 9.91
N GLU A 43 -7.52 -13.24 8.78
CA GLU A 43 -6.36 -12.42 8.46
C GLU A 43 -6.81 -11.06 7.93
N PHE A 44 -6.07 -10.01 8.32
CA PHE A 44 -6.32 -8.64 7.92
C PHE A 44 -5.00 -7.86 7.92
N TYR A 45 -4.66 -7.17 6.83
CA TYR A 45 -3.44 -6.36 6.77
C TYR A 45 -3.66 -4.96 7.34
N VAL A 46 -2.69 -4.54 8.15
CA VAL A 46 -2.57 -3.16 8.62
C VAL A 46 -1.32 -2.57 7.99
N ARG A 47 -1.51 -1.70 6.99
CA ARG A 47 -0.42 -1.09 6.25
C ARG A 47 0.26 0.00 7.05
N ALA A 48 1.58 0.07 6.92
CA ALA A 48 2.41 1.06 7.61
C ALA A 48 3.62 1.43 6.75
N TYR A 49 4.13 2.64 6.90
CA TYR A 49 5.27 3.14 6.15
C TYR A 49 6.43 3.49 7.06
N ARG A 50 7.64 3.15 6.63
CA ARG A 50 8.90 3.63 7.16
C ARG A 50 9.77 4.13 6.03
N HIS A 51 10.35 5.31 6.20
CA HIS A 51 11.18 5.94 5.20
C HIS A 51 12.65 5.79 5.55
N TYR A 52 13.46 5.36 4.59
CA TYR A 52 14.91 5.37 4.66
C TYR A 52 15.46 6.66 4.07
N GLY A 53 16.26 7.38 4.83
CA GLY A 53 16.80 8.69 4.47
C GLY A 53 16.04 9.84 5.11
N PRO A 54 16.52 11.09 4.93
CA PRO A 54 15.91 12.28 5.53
C PRO A 54 14.54 12.66 4.94
N GLY A 55 14.07 11.88 3.93
CA GLY A 55 12.91 12.22 3.13
C GLY A 55 13.21 13.25 2.05
N VAL A 56 12.54 13.11 0.91
CA VAL A 56 12.56 14.10 -0.18
C VAL A 56 11.33 15.00 -0.15
N ARG A 57 10.31 14.61 0.62
CA ARG A 57 9.14 15.45 0.91
C ARG A 57 9.46 16.35 2.10
N PRO A 58 9.32 17.67 1.99
CA PRO A 58 9.58 18.59 3.09
C PRO A 58 8.76 18.31 4.36
N HIS A 59 7.70 17.54 4.23
CA HIS A 59 6.70 17.28 5.26
C HIS A 59 6.42 15.79 5.50
N ALA A 60 6.93 14.91 4.65
CA ALA A 60 7.07 13.54 5.08
C ALA A 60 8.05 13.61 6.24
N SER A 61 7.53 13.90 7.43
CA SER A 61 8.28 13.61 8.63
C SER A 61 8.78 12.18 8.38
N ALA A 62 10.06 11.96 8.57
CA ALA A 62 10.67 10.62 8.49
C ALA A 62 10.02 9.65 9.50
N ALA A 63 8.94 10.04 10.06
CA ALA A 63 8.10 9.31 10.98
C ALA A 63 7.40 8.18 10.23
N SER A 64 7.43 7.01 10.83
CA SER A 64 6.56 5.90 10.45
C SER A 64 5.10 6.34 10.57
N ALA A 65 4.28 5.98 9.60
CA ALA A 65 2.85 6.23 9.64
C ALA A 65 2.10 4.89 9.52
N PRO A 66 1.47 4.40 10.58
CA PRO A 66 1.48 4.88 11.97
C PRO A 66 2.85 4.75 12.65
N ALA A 67 3.12 5.58 13.65
CA ALA A 67 4.43 5.65 14.32
C ALA A 67 4.86 4.32 14.99
N GLN A 68 3.92 3.52 15.44
CA GLN A 68 4.16 2.24 16.13
C GLN A 68 3.24 1.15 15.57
N PRO A 69 3.47 0.67 14.34
CA PRO A 69 2.57 -0.27 13.66
C PRO A 69 2.36 -1.58 14.42
N GLY A 70 3.35 -2.09 15.12
CA GLY A 70 3.24 -3.29 15.94
C GLY A 70 2.12 -3.27 17.01
N ARG A 71 1.62 -2.08 17.39
CA ARG A 71 0.47 -1.97 18.30
C ARG A 71 -0.82 -2.52 17.70
N TYR A 72 -0.90 -2.56 16.38
CA TYR A 72 -2.09 -3.01 15.66
C TYR A 72 -2.03 -4.49 15.27
N ALA A 73 -0.89 -5.15 15.44
CA ALA A 73 -0.72 -6.57 15.20
C ALA A 73 -1.50 -7.45 16.19
N GLY A 74 -1.71 -8.71 15.82
CA GLY A 74 -2.35 -9.73 16.67
C GLY A 74 -3.83 -9.92 16.39
N GLN A 75 -4.36 -11.05 16.85
CA GLN A 75 -5.74 -11.48 16.59
C GLN A 75 -6.07 -11.58 15.08
N GLY A 76 -5.13 -12.05 14.26
CA GLY A 76 -5.27 -12.12 12.81
C GLY A 76 -4.90 -10.84 12.07
N ARG A 77 -4.60 -9.73 12.75
CA ARG A 77 -4.04 -8.54 12.09
C ARG A 77 -2.55 -8.71 11.90
N LEU A 78 -2.13 -8.63 10.66
CA LEU A 78 -0.76 -8.76 10.18
C LEU A 78 -0.28 -7.40 9.67
N ILE A 79 0.98 -7.06 9.94
CA ILE A 79 1.51 -5.77 9.48
C ILE A 79 2.03 -5.89 8.05
N ASP A 80 1.55 -5.00 7.15
CA ASP A 80 2.18 -4.70 5.87
C ASP A 80 3.11 -3.50 6.06
N LEU A 81 4.42 -3.75 6.17
CA LEU A 81 5.40 -2.69 6.38
C LEU A 81 6.08 -2.30 5.07
N VAL A 82 5.81 -1.09 4.62
CA VAL A 82 6.48 -0.48 3.47
C VAL A 82 7.81 0.11 3.90
N ALA A 83 8.90 -0.40 3.38
CA ALA A 83 10.24 0.14 3.52
C ALA A 83 10.52 1.08 2.32
N SER A 84 10.14 2.33 2.44
CA SER A 84 10.27 3.32 1.37
C SER A 84 11.70 3.88 1.30
N TYR A 85 12.27 3.93 0.09
CA TYR A 85 13.59 4.50 -0.16
C TYR A 85 13.48 5.97 -0.55
N GLN A 86 13.95 6.86 0.30
CA GLN A 86 13.88 8.32 0.10
C GLN A 86 15.24 9.01 0.35
N SER A 87 16.32 8.37 -0.01
CA SER A 87 17.66 8.96 0.14
C SER A 87 17.97 9.93 -0.99
N PRO A 88 18.49 11.14 -0.69
CA PRO A 88 18.92 12.11 -1.69
C PRO A 88 20.22 11.69 -2.41
N VAL A 89 20.94 10.72 -1.85
CA VAL A 89 22.17 10.14 -2.42
C VAL A 89 22.03 8.63 -2.48
N PRO A 90 22.60 7.96 -3.49
CA PRO A 90 22.58 6.50 -3.58
C PRO A 90 23.20 5.85 -2.34
N ASP A 91 22.43 4.99 -1.66
CA ASP A 91 22.92 4.20 -0.52
C ASP A 91 22.26 2.81 -0.47
N PRO A 92 22.60 1.92 -1.39
CA PRO A 92 22.03 0.57 -1.42
C PRO A 92 22.40 -0.27 -0.18
N GLY A 93 23.59 -0.06 0.39
CA GLY A 93 24.05 -0.79 1.57
C GLY A 93 23.27 -0.43 2.84
N GLY A 94 23.09 0.86 3.08
CA GLY A 94 22.29 1.34 4.20
C GLY A 94 20.84 0.92 4.09
N PHE A 95 20.24 1.03 2.88
CA PHE A 95 18.88 0.59 2.64
C PHE A 95 18.69 -0.92 2.84
N ALA A 96 19.64 -1.75 2.38
CA ALA A 96 19.61 -3.19 2.64
C ALA A 96 19.61 -3.53 4.13
N GLY A 97 20.38 -2.79 4.94
CA GLY A 97 20.37 -2.89 6.41
C GLY A 97 19.02 -2.52 7.02
N PHE A 98 18.43 -1.43 6.53
CA PHE A 98 17.11 -0.94 6.95
C PHE A 98 15.98 -1.95 6.64
N VAL A 99 15.96 -2.50 5.42
CA VAL A 99 14.98 -3.52 5.01
C VAL A 99 15.12 -4.81 5.82
N ARG A 100 16.36 -5.24 6.08
CA ARG A 100 16.61 -6.40 6.97
C ARG A 100 16.01 -6.20 8.36
N GLN A 101 16.14 -4.99 8.92
CA GLN A 101 15.49 -4.67 10.20
C GLN A 101 13.96 -4.66 10.09
N ALA A 102 13.40 -4.17 8.99
CA ALA A 102 11.96 -4.21 8.76
C ALA A 102 11.40 -5.65 8.77
N VAL A 103 12.11 -6.61 8.14
CA VAL A 103 11.73 -8.04 8.18
C VAL A 103 11.75 -8.59 9.61
N ARG A 104 12.78 -8.27 10.41
CA ARG A 104 12.86 -8.69 11.80
C ARG A 104 11.72 -8.12 12.65
N ASP A 105 11.40 -6.86 12.45
CA ASP A 105 10.32 -6.19 13.18
C ASP A 105 8.96 -6.83 12.86
N VAL A 106 8.65 -7.06 11.58
CA VAL A 106 7.42 -7.72 11.16
C VAL A 106 7.34 -9.14 11.73
N ALA A 107 8.42 -9.89 11.70
CA ALA A 107 8.48 -11.22 12.34
C ALA A 107 8.23 -11.15 13.85
N ALA A 108 8.82 -10.17 14.54
CA ALA A 108 8.62 -9.96 15.97
C ALA A 108 7.18 -9.56 16.33
N TRP A 109 6.45 -8.95 15.41
CA TRP A 109 5.04 -8.61 15.59
C TRP A 109 4.07 -9.75 15.25
N GLY A 110 4.57 -10.92 14.88
CA GLY A 110 3.77 -12.11 14.60
C GLY A 110 3.59 -12.44 13.13
N GLY A 111 4.34 -11.81 12.26
CA GLY A 111 4.29 -12.03 10.80
C GLY A 111 3.54 -10.96 10.04
N GLY A 112 3.52 -11.11 8.73
CA GLY A 112 2.92 -10.16 7.81
C GLY A 112 3.72 -10.05 6.52
N LYS A 113 3.91 -8.84 6.01
CA LYS A 113 4.70 -8.62 4.78
C LYS A 113 5.57 -7.37 4.85
N VAL A 114 6.63 -7.37 4.07
CA VAL A 114 7.51 -6.22 3.84
C VAL A 114 7.50 -5.89 2.35
N GLN A 115 7.05 -4.70 2.02
CA GLN A 115 7.19 -4.11 0.70
C GLN A 115 8.52 -3.38 0.62
N VAL A 116 9.36 -3.75 -0.34
CA VAL A 116 10.69 -3.13 -0.54
C VAL A 116 10.58 -2.05 -1.59
N GLY A 117 10.70 -0.81 -1.16
CA GLY A 117 10.40 0.36 -1.98
C GLY A 117 8.92 0.68 -2.04
N GLU A 118 8.59 1.86 -2.52
CA GLU A 118 7.23 2.35 -2.67
C GLU A 118 7.14 3.17 -3.94
N GLU A 119 6.17 2.84 -4.79
CA GLU A 119 5.87 3.57 -6.03
C GLU A 119 7.13 4.07 -6.77
N LEU A 120 8.12 3.18 -6.93
CA LEU A 120 9.44 3.52 -7.49
C LEU A 120 9.39 4.09 -8.91
N ASN A 121 8.28 3.90 -9.61
CA ASN A 121 8.00 4.50 -10.92
C ASN A 121 7.49 5.95 -10.82
N ARG A 122 7.26 6.47 -9.62
CA ARG A 122 6.91 7.86 -9.36
C ARG A 122 8.15 8.64 -8.95
N PRO A 123 8.55 9.68 -9.71
CA PRO A 123 9.77 10.43 -9.38
C PRO A 123 9.63 11.20 -8.07
N ALA A 124 10.75 11.34 -7.35
CA ALA A 124 10.79 12.26 -6.22
C ALA A 124 10.47 13.70 -6.68
N PRO A 125 9.76 14.53 -5.87
CA PRO A 125 9.35 14.28 -4.49
C PRO A 125 7.99 13.58 -4.35
N LEU A 126 7.38 13.09 -5.44
CA LEU A 126 6.05 12.49 -5.41
C LEU A 126 6.07 11.16 -4.63
N ASP A 127 7.08 10.32 -4.91
CA ASP A 127 7.25 9.05 -4.24
C ASP A 127 8.68 8.49 -4.31
N GLY A 128 8.83 7.16 -4.34
CA GLY A 128 10.05 6.42 -4.10
C GLY A 128 11.10 6.44 -5.22
N GLY A 129 10.91 7.19 -6.31
CA GLY A 129 11.88 7.33 -7.42
C GLY A 129 13.10 8.19 -7.09
N SER A 130 13.68 8.08 -5.89
CA SER A 130 14.86 8.79 -5.42
C SER A 130 16.13 8.33 -6.15
N PRO A 131 17.23 9.12 -6.13
CA PRO A 131 18.48 8.75 -6.79
C PRO A 131 19.01 7.38 -6.35
N GLY A 132 19.34 6.51 -7.32
CA GLY A 132 19.85 5.16 -7.03
C GLY A 132 18.81 4.15 -6.53
N HIS A 133 17.52 4.44 -6.64
CA HIS A 133 16.44 3.59 -6.12
C HIS A 133 16.46 2.15 -6.69
N PHE A 134 16.81 1.93 -7.94
CA PHE A 134 16.90 0.59 -8.50
C PHE A 134 17.98 -0.27 -7.81
N ASP A 135 19.18 0.28 -7.63
CA ASP A 135 20.28 -0.42 -6.95
C ASP A 135 19.94 -0.65 -5.47
N ALA A 136 19.34 0.36 -4.84
CA ALA A 136 18.91 0.27 -3.45
C ALA A 136 17.84 -0.83 -3.26
N VAL A 137 16.82 -0.88 -4.14
CA VAL A 137 15.77 -1.90 -4.06
C VAL A 137 16.31 -3.28 -4.42
N GLY A 138 17.19 -3.41 -5.42
CA GLY A 138 17.86 -4.69 -5.71
C GLY A 138 18.59 -5.26 -4.49
N ALA A 139 19.39 -4.41 -3.80
CA ALA A 139 20.09 -4.78 -2.57
C ALA A 139 19.10 -5.04 -1.40
N GLY A 140 18.05 -4.23 -1.29
CA GLY A 140 16.99 -4.37 -0.28
C GLY A 140 16.23 -5.68 -0.42
N VAL A 141 15.81 -6.05 -1.63
CA VAL A 141 15.10 -7.33 -1.91
C VAL A 141 15.99 -8.52 -1.56
N ALA A 142 17.26 -8.52 -1.98
CA ALA A 142 18.19 -9.59 -1.62
C ALA A 142 18.32 -9.73 -0.10
N ALA A 143 18.49 -8.61 0.61
CA ALA A 143 18.59 -8.58 2.08
C ALA A 143 17.29 -9.03 2.78
N ALA A 144 16.13 -8.65 2.25
CA ALA A 144 14.82 -9.05 2.77
C ALA A 144 14.60 -10.54 2.63
N LEU A 145 14.83 -11.10 1.44
CA LEU A 145 14.66 -12.52 1.15
C LEU A 145 15.59 -13.40 2.01
N ASP A 146 16.86 -12.98 2.16
CA ASP A 146 17.82 -13.69 2.99
C ASP A 146 17.47 -13.62 4.49
N GLU A 147 16.91 -12.50 4.96
CA GLU A 147 16.48 -12.39 6.35
C GLU A 147 15.16 -13.12 6.60
N ARG A 148 14.20 -13.05 5.67
CA ARG A 148 12.94 -13.82 5.73
C ARG A 148 13.20 -15.30 5.94
N ASP A 149 14.16 -15.87 5.18
CA ASP A 149 14.48 -17.30 5.25
C ASP A 149 15.11 -17.71 6.61
N ARG A 150 15.51 -16.74 7.44
CA ARG A 150 16.01 -16.98 8.81
C ARG A 150 14.93 -16.86 9.87
N GLN A 151 13.76 -16.32 9.52
CA GLN A 151 12.70 -16.11 10.49
C GLN A 151 11.88 -17.37 10.73
N ALA A 152 11.46 -17.59 11.97
CA ALA A 152 10.56 -18.68 12.33
C ALA A 152 9.09 -18.38 12.01
N VAL A 153 8.76 -17.10 11.83
CA VAL A 153 7.40 -16.62 11.54
C VAL A 153 7.35 -16.17 10.07
N PRO A 154 6.29 -16.49 9.31
CA PRO A 154 6.18 -16.11 7.92
C PRO A 154 6.18 -14.58 7.74
N VAL A 155 7.07 -14.10 6.88
CA VAL A 155 7.11 -12.71 6.40
C VAL A 155 7.17 -12.74 4.88
N LEU A 156 6.16 -12.20 4.22
CA LEU A 156 6.16 -12.10 2.77
C LEU A 156 7.01 -10.90 2.31
N VAL A 157 7.73 -11.05 1.21
CA VAL A 157 8.57 -10.00 0.61
C VAL A 157 8.09 -9.69 -0.79
N GLY A 158 7.83 -8.42 -1.07
CA GLY A 158 7.41 -7.97 -2.40
C GLY A 158 7.89 -6.57 -2.74
N VAL A 159 7.56 -6.15 -3.95
CA VAL A 159 7.80 -4.81 -4.51
C VAL A 159 6.54 -4.31 -5.18
N ASN A 160 6.39 -2.99 -5.37
CA ASN A 160 5.21 -2.45 -6.04
C ASN A 160 5.51 -1.42 -7.13
N SER A 161 4.46 -1.03 -7.83
CA SER A 161 4.42 0.16 -8.68
C SER A 161 3.06 0.82 -8.65
N ALA A 162 3.03 2.14 -8.90
CA ALA A 162 1.79 2.90 -9.03
C ALA A 162 1.22 2.88 -10.45
N GLY A 163 -0.11 2.98 -10.51
CA GLY A 163 -0.85 3.34 -11.70
C GLY A 163 -0.71 2.38 -12.88
N PRO A 164 -0.91 2.87 -14.12
CA PRO A 164 -0.78 2.00 -15.28
C PRO A 164 0.61 1.40 -15.37
N PRO A 165 0.74 0.07 -15.55
CA PRO A 165 2.03 -0.61 -15.56
C PRO A 165 2.87 -0.18 -16.78
N ASP A 166 4.13 0.18 -16.51
CA ASP A 166 5.13 0.54 -17.50
C ASP A 166 6.10 -0.63 -17.73
N PRO A 167 6.16 -1.20 -18.95
CA PRO A 167 7.08 -2.28 -19.27
C PRO A 167 8.56 -1.90 -19.06
N ALA A 168 8.94 -0.65 -19.37
CA ALA A 168 10.33 -0.21 -19.22
C ALA A 168 10.73 -0.15 -17.73
N PHE A 169 9.82 0.32 -16.88
CA PHE A 169 10.04 0.32 -15.43
C PHE A 169 10.21 -1.11 -14.89
N TRP A 170 9.27 -2.01 -15.22
CA TRP A 170 9.31 -3.38 -14.71
C TRP A 170 10.54 -4.16 -15.19
N ASN A 171 10.96 -3.99 -16.45
CA ASN A 171 12.21 -4.58 -16.96
C ASN A 171 13.44 -4.07 -16.19
N ARG A 172 13.49 -2.78 -15.86
CA ARG A 172 14.59 -2.22 -15.05
C ARG A 172 14.56 -2.74 -13.62
N LEU A 173 13.38 -2.81 -13.01
CA LEU A 173 13.21 -3.28 -11.63
C LEU A 173 13.64 -4.74 -11.50
N THR A 174 13.12 -5.64 -12.34
CA THR A 174 13.50 -7.05 -12.31
C THR A 174 14.97 -7.27 -12.67
N GLY A 175 15.50 -6.46 -13.58
CA GLY A 175 16.94 -6.44 -13.88
C GLY A 175 17.81 -6.08 -12.68
N ALA A 176 17.41 -5.09 -11.88
CA ALA A 176 18.11 -4.68 -10.65
C ALA A 176 17.97 -5.72 -9.51
N ILE A 177 16.80 -6.34 -9.37
CA ILE A 177 16.53 -7.41 -8.40
C ILE A 177 17.32 -8.68 -8.79
N GLY A 178 17.45 -8.94 -10.08
CA GLY A 178 18.06 -10.13 -10.66
C GLY A 178 17.08 -11.33 -10.70
N PRO A 179 17.21 -12.22 -11.71
CA PRO A 179 16.23 -13.29 -11.98
C PRO A 179 16.00 -14.21 -10.77
N ARG A 180 17.10 -14.64 -10.12
CA ARG A 180 17.01 -15.51 -8.93
C ARG A 180 16.16 -14.93 -7.79
N ASN A 181 16.27 -13.64 -7.53
CA ASN A 181 15.49 -12.99 -6.46
C ASN A 181 14.08 -12.65 -6.93
N THR A 182 13.90 -12.33 -8.21
CA THR A 182 12.58 -12.11 -8.81
C THR A 182 11.70 -13.36 -8.69
N GLU A 183 12.25 -14.56 -8.90
CA GLU A 183 11.56 -15.84 -8.71
C GLU A 183 11.18 -16.13 -7.24
N ARG A 184 11.85 -15.49 -6.29
CA ARG A 184 11.64 -15.67 -4.84
C ARG A 184 10.71 -14.65 -4.23
N LEU A 185 10.22 -13.66 -4.99
CA LEU A 185 9.23 -12.72 -4.49
C LEU A 185 7.95 -13.46 -4.09
N ASP A 186 7.39 -13.07 -2.96
CA ASP A 186 6.16 -13.67 -2.45
C ASP A 186 4.92 -12.97 -3.02
N TYR A 187 5.05 -11.72 -3.49
CA TYR A 187 4.01 -10.97 -4.19
C TYR A 187 4.60 -9.82 -5.02
N ILE A 188 3.78 -9.32 -5.95
CA ILE A 188 3.98 -8.03 -6.61
C ILE A 188 2.81 -7.11 -6.30
N GLY A 189 3.11 -5.87 -5.94
CA GLY A 189 2.13 -4.86 -5.54
C GLY A 189 1.73 -3.92 -6.66
N LEU A 190 0.47 -3.53 -6.65
CA LEU A 190 -0.08 -2.50 -7.53
C LEU A 190 -0.85 -1.48 -6.69
N ASP A 191 -0.41 -0.21 -6.73
CA ASP A 191 -1.18 0.89 -6.19
C ASP A 191 -2.05 1.47 -7.31
N ALA A 192 -3.35 1.32 -7.16
CA ALA A 192 -4.33 1.64 -8.18
C ALA A 192 -5.50 2.43 -7.61
N PHE A 193 -5.70 3.64 -8.11
CA PHE A 193 -6.77 4.54 -7.69
C PHE A 193 -7.72 4.84 -8.88
N PRO A 194 -8.57 3.89 -9.27
CA PRO A 194 -9.50 4.06 -10.39
C PRO A 194 -10.42 5.25 -10.15
N ASP A 195 -10.68 6.04 -11.20
CA ASP A 195 -11.51 7.25 -11.17
C ASP A 195 -11.05 8.37 -10.23
N VAL A 196 -9.83 8.31 -9.68
CA VAL A 196 -9.32 9.37 -8.81
C VAL A 196 -8.59 10.45 -9.63
N PHE A 197 -7.54 10.06 -10.34
CA PHE A 197 -6.68 10.99 -11.09
C PHE A 197 -7.11 11.15 -12.56
N ARG A 198 -7.91 10.22 -13.06
CA ARG A 198 -8.53 10.27 -14.40
C ARG A 198 -9.96 9.81 -14.27
N PRO A 199 -10.94 10.64 -14.65
CA PRO A 199 -12.35 10.29 -14.59
C PRO A 199 -12.67 9.04 -15.43
N ILE A 200 -13.40 8.11 -14.82
CA ILE A 200 -13.91 6.90 -15.46
C ILE A 200 -15.43 6.90 -15.24
N PRO A 201 -16.27 6.81 -16.30
CA PRO A 201 -17.70 6.64 -16.11
C PRO A 201 -18.00 5.45 -15.21
N HIS A 202 -18.93 5.60 -14.28
CA HIS A 202 -19.22 4.59 -13.25
C HIS A 202 -19.52 3.22 -13.85
N GLU A 203 -20.28 3.16 -14.93
CA GLU A 203 -20.63 1.94 -15.67
C GLU A 203 -19.40 1.23 -16.27
N ASN A 204 -18.31 1.94 -16.51
CA ASN A 204 -17.07 1.40 -17.07
C ASN A 204 -16.06 0.99 -16.01
N LEU A 205 -16.28 1.35 -14.74
CA LEU A 205 -15.31 1.14 -13.65
C LEU A 205 -14.93 -0.34 -13.45
N PRO A 206 -15.86 -1.31 -13.43
CA PRO A 206 -15.50 -2.72 -13.31
C PRO A 206 -14.59 -3.20 -14.45
N ALA A 207 -14.89 -2.81 -15.68
CA ALA A 207 -14.11 -3.19 -16.84
C ALA A 207 -12.72 -2.55 -16.83
N ALA A 208 -12.60 -1.30 -16.36
CA ALA A 208 -11.34 -0.59 -16.24
C ALA A 208 -10.42 -1.23 -15.18
N VAL A 209 -10.96 -1.61 -14.02
CA VAL A 209 -10.22 -2.34 -12.97
C VAL A 209 -9.73 -3.69 -13.49
N ALA A 210 -10.62 -4.47 -14.09
CA ALA A 210 -10.26 -5.77 -14.67
C ALA A 210 -9.20 -5.65 -15.77
N PHE A 211 -9.30 -4.64 -16.64
CA PHE A 211 -8.29 -4.35 -17.66
C PHE A 211 -6.93 -3.99 -17.04
N LEU A 212 -6.92 -3.13 -16.03
CA LEU A 212 -5.70 -2.73 -15.34
C LEU A 212 -4.97 -3.92 -14.71
N LEU A 213 -5.69 -4.79 -14.00
CA LEU A 213 -5.13 -5.97 -13.35
C LEU A 213 -4.57 -6.97 -14.38
N ARG A 214 -5.29 -7.25 -15.48
CA ARG A 214 -4.79 -8.08 -16.56
C ARG A 214 -3.55 -7.49 -17.23
N ARG A 215 -3.56 -6.16 -17.48
CA ARG A 215 -2.40 -5.49 -18.07
C ARG A 215 -1.19 -5.53 -17.13
N PHE A 216 -1.40 -5.36 -15.82
CA PHE A 216 -0.36 -5.48 -14.81
C PHE A 216 0.26 -6.88 -14.83
N ARG A 217 -0.55 -7.94 -14.81
CA ARG A 217 -0.07 -9.32 -14.92
C ARG A 217 0.75 -9.56 -16.21
N THR A 218 0.27 -9.07 -17.34
CA THR A 218 0.99 -9.22 -18.62
C THR A 218 2.36 -8.57 -18.57
N VAL A 219 2.42 -7.28 -18.16
CA VAL A 219 3.67 -6.53 -18.13
C VAL A 219 4.70 -7.13 -17.16
N THR A 220 4.24 -7.55 -15.99
CA THR A 220 5.14 -8.14 -14.97
C THR A 220 5.65 -9.51 -15.40
N ALA A 221 4.81 -10.33 -16.06
CA ALA A 221 5.24 -11.61 -16.60
C ALA A 221 6.24 -11.45 -17.76
N GLU A 222 6.02 -10.49 -18.67
CA GLU A 222 6.95 -10.13 -19.73
C GLU A 222 8.30 -9.64 -19.18
N ALA A 223 8.29 -8.99 -18.00
CA ALA A 223 9.50 -8.58 -17.30
C ALA A 223 10.17 -9.71 -16.48
N GLY A 224 9.69 -10.94 -16.54
CA GLY A 224 10.31 -12.10 -15.89
C GLY A 224 9.76 -12.45 -14.51
N VAL A 225 8.68 -11.82 -14.03
CA VAL A 225 8.02 -12.25 -12.79
C VAL A 225 7.20 -13.52 -13.08
N PRO A 226 7.41 -14.62 -12.32
CA PRO A 226 6.60 -15.83 -12.51
C PRO A 226 5.10 -15.56 -12.34
N VAL A 227 4.26 -16.12 -13.21
CA VAL A 227 2.80 -15.96 -13.16
C VAL A 227 2.21 -16.49 -11.84
N ALA A 228 2.89 -17.43 -11.20
CA ALA A 228 2.50 -17.97 -9.90
C ALA A 228 2.68 -16.98 -8.72
N VAL A 229 3.52 -15.94 -8.88
CA VAL A 229 3.66 -14.88 -7.86
C VAL A 229 2.36 -14.07 -7.82
N PRO A 230 1.66 -14.02 -6.67
CA PRO A 230 0.38 -13.33 -6.57
C PRO A 230 0.49 -11.82 -6.75
N ILE A 231 -0.60 -11.21 -7.17
CA ILE A 231 -0.78 -9.76 -7.16
C ILE A 231 -1.42 -9.36 -5.83
N HIS A 232 -0.88 -8.33 -5.20
CA HIS A 232 -1.56 -7.60 -4.13
C HIS A 232 -1.92 -6.21 -4.67
N VAL A 233 -3.18 -5.80 -4.56
CA VAL A 233 -3.56 -4.39 -4.69
C VAL A 233 -3.15 -3.75 -3.36
N THR A 234 -1.97 -3.13 -3.36
CA THR A 234 -1.31 -2.64 -2.15
C THR A 234 -1.85 -1.30 -1.69
N GLU A 235 -2.42 -0.54 -2.63
CA GLU A 235 -3.21 0.65 -2.32
C GLU A 235 -4.36 0.80 -3.33
N THR A 236 -5.53 1.07 -2.79
CA THR A 236 -6.68 1.55 -3.56
C THR A 236 -7.57 2.41 -2.66
N GLY A 237 -8.31 3.33 -3.26
CA GLY A 237 -9.20 4.21 -2.52
C GLY A 237 -9.89 5.19 -3.43
N TRP A 238 -10.87 5.91 -2.87
CA TRP A 238 -11.57 6.97 -3.57
C TRP A 238 -11.94 8.08 -2.58
N PRO A 239 -11.47 9.32 -2.77
CA PRO A 239 -11.64 10.39 -1.79
C PRO A 239 -13.02 11.03 -1.89
N THR A 240 -13.49 11.59 -0.79
CA THR A 240 -14.63 12.52 -0.81
C THR A 240 -14.18 13.94 -1.17
N GLY A 241 -15.11 14.81 -1.56
CA GLY A 241 -14.81 16.20 -1.98
C GLY A 241 -16.07 16.92 -2.45
N ASP A 242 -15.92 18.12 -3.01
CA ASP A 242 -17.04 18.97 -3.39
C ASP A 242 -18.01 18.32 -4.40
N GLN A 243 -17.47 17.49 -5.31
CA GLN A 243 -18.25 16.73 -6.30
C GLN A 243 -18.21 15.22 -6.05
N ARG A 244 -17.69 14.81 -4.90
CA ARG A 244 -17.49 13.42 -4.49
C ARG A 244 -18.15 13.20 -3.14
N THR A 245 -19.43 12.80 -3.16
CA THR A 245 -20.19 12.56 -1.94
C THR A 245 -19.70 11.32 -1.19
N GLU A 246 -19.99 11.24 0.11
CA GLU A 246 -19.67 10.05 0.91
C GLU A 246 -20.46 8.82 0.43
N SER A 247 -21.68 9.00 -0.11
CA SER A 247 -22.43 7.88 -0.71
C SER A 247 -21.76 7.38 -1.99
N ALA A 248 -21.28 8.30 -2.86
CA ALA A 248 -20.53 7.92 -4.05
C ALA A 248 -19.22 7.21 -3.70
N GLN A 249 -18.54 7.63 -2.63
CA GLN A 249 -17.36 6.90 -2.12
C GLN A 249 -17.73 5.44 -1.80
N ALA A 250 -18.80 5.21 -1.06
CA ALA A 250 -19.25 3.88 -0.70
C ALA A 250 -19.57 3.00 -1.91
N GLU A 251 -20.24 3.57 -2.92
CA GLU A 251 -20.58 2.89 -4.17
C GLU A 251 -19.33 2.53 -4.98
N VAL A 252 -18.40 3.48 -5.15
CA VAL A 252 -17.16 3.24 -5.90
C VAL A 252 -16.30 2.18 -5.21
N LEU A 253 -16.16 2.24 -3.88
CA LEU A 253 -15.39 1.24 -3.14
C LEU A 253 -16.00 -0.17 -3.27
N ALA A 254 -17.32 -0.31 -3.25
CA ALA A 254 -17.98 -1.59 -3.50
C ALA A 254 -17.66 -2.14 -4.89
N VAL A 255 -17.83 -1.31 -5.92
CA VAL A 255 -17.55 -1.68 -7.33
C VAL A 255 -16.10 -2.09 -7.55
N VAL A 256 -15.15 -1.35 -6.96
CA VAL A 256 -13.71 -1.69 -7.06
C VAL A 256 -13.42 -3.00 -6.34
N ALA A 257 -13.94 -3.20 -5.13
CA ALA A 257 -13.77 -4.44 -4.36
C ALA A 257 -14.29 -5.66 -5.12
N ASP A 258 -15.49 -5.56 -5.67
CA ASP A 258 -16.11 -6.64 -6.46
C ASP A 258 -15.27 -6.97 -7.71
N ALA A 259 -14.79 -5.95 -8.43
CA ALA A 259 -13.97 -6.14 -9.62
C ALA A 259 -12.59 -6.76 -9.30
N VAL A 260 -12.00 -6.39 -8.17
CA VAL A 260 -10.74 -6.98 -7.69
C VAL A 260 -10.95 -8.43 -7.27
N THR A 261 -12.03 -8.72 -6.52
CA THR A 261 -12.37 -10.07 -6.03
C THR A 261 -12.72 -11.02 -7.16
N ALA A 262 -13.40 -10.53 -8.19
CA ALA A 262 -13.75 -11.31 -9.38
C ALA A 262 -12.59 -11.52 -10.36
N SER A 263 -11.40 -10.96 -10.07
CA SER A 263 -10.25 -11.03 -10.97
C SER A 263 -9.68 -12.46 -11.05
N ASP A 264 -9.36 -12.90 -12.28
CA ASP A 264 -8.79 -14.20 -12.59
C ASP A 264 -7.26 -14.21 -12.76
N VAL A 265 -6.59 -13.08 -12.44
CA VAL A 265 -5.14 -12.94 -12.62
C VAL A 265 -4.33 -13.17 -11.34
N GLY A 266 -4.89 -13.84 -10.34
CA GLY A 266 -4.19 -14.24 -9.14
C GLY A 266 -4.00 -13.10 -8.12
N VAL A 267 -5.02 -12.24 -7.94
CA VAL A 267 -5.04 -11.26 -6.86
C VAL A 267 -5.34 -11.97 -5.54
N GLN A 268 -4.49 -11.75 -4.51
CA GLN A 268 -4.64 -12.39 -3.19
C GLN A 268 -4.90 -11.40 -2.05
N ALA A 269 -4.52 -10.14 -2.22
CA ALA A 269 -4.79 -9.12 -1.20
C ALA A 269 -5.27 -7.80 -1.83
N CYS A 270 -6.08 -7.04 -1.05
CA CYS A 270 -6.54 -5.72 -1.41
C CYS A 270 -6.55 -4.81 -0.18
N GLU A 271 -5.83 -3.68 -0.24
CA GLU A 271 -5.65 -2.76 0.86
C GLU A 271 -6.17 -1.37 0.53
N TRP A 272 -6.93 -0.81 1.46
CA TRP A 272 -7.58 0.49 1.29
C TRP A 272 -6.71 1.62 1.84
N PHE A 273 -6.63 2.69 1.08
CA PHE A 273 -6.01 3.95 1.46
C PHE A 273 -7.13 4.98 1.68
N GLY A 274 -7.57 5.35 2.94
CA GLY A 274 -7.04 5.03 4.23
C GLY A 274 -8.19 4.87 5.25
N LEU A 275 -7.85 4.64 6.52
CA LEU A 275 -8.85 4.43 7.57
C LEU A 275 -9.63 5.71 7.89
N ARG A 276 -8.93 6.82 8.11
CA ARG A 276 -9.53 8.13 8.40
C ARG A 276 -9.03 9.21 7.46
N ASP A 277 -9.82 10.26 7.30
CA ASP A 277 -9.37 11.47 6.62
C ASP A 277 -8.15 12.05 7.35
N GLU A 278 -7.25 12.65 6.60
CA GLU A 278 -6.18 13.45 7.19
C GLU A 278 -6.75 14.71 7.83
N LEU A 279 -7.61 15.40 7.08
CA LEU A 279 -8.36 16.57 7.52
C LEU A 279 -9.64 16.70 6.70
N THR A 280 -10.79 16.45 7.32
CA THR A 280 -12.11 16.39 6.64
C THR A 280 -12.50 17.74 6.00
N THR A 281 -11.95 18.84 6.50
CA THR A 281 -12.22 20.18 5.97
C THR A 281 -11.25 20.62 4.87
N ALA A 282 -10.21 19.82 4.57
CA ALA A 282 -9.23 20.12 3.53
C ALA A 282 -9.71 19.71 2.12
N THR A 283 -8.81 19.78 1.15
CA THR A 283 -9.06 19.35 -0.23
C THR A 283 -9.35 17.85 -0.32
N TRP A 284 -9.86 17.41 -1.46
CA TRP A 284 -10.19 16.00 -1.70
C TRP A 284 -8.99 15.05 -1.44
N SER A 285 -7.77 15.51 -1.68
CA SER A 285 -6.56 14.69 -1.52
C SER A 285 -6.27 14.28 -0.07
N ALA A 286 -6.85 14.97 0.91
CA ALA A 286 -6.78 14.66 2.33
C ALA A 286 -8.01 13.86 2.86
N ARG A 287 -8.91 13.41 1.96
CA ARG A 287 -10.23 12.90 2.33
C ARG A 287 -10.50 11.49 1.79
N PHE A 288 -9.46 10.65 1.78
CA PHE A 288 -9.56 9.24 1.37
C PHE A 288 -10.16 8.33 2.45
N GLY A 289 -10.19 8.79 3.70
CA GLY A 289 -10.66 7.99 4.82
C GLY A 289 -12.07 7.43 4.65
N VAL A 290 -12.29 6.23 5.16
CA VAL A 290 -13.64 5.67 5.36
C VAL A 290 -14.27 6.16 6.67
N LEU A 291 -13.46 6.79 7.53
CA LEU A 291 -13.86 7.60 8.68
C LEU A 291 -13.48 9.07 8.42
N ARG A 292 -14.15 10.00 9.08
CA ARG A 292 -13.70 11.39 9.15
C ARG A 292 -12.49 11.49 10.09
N ASP A 293 -11.84 12.63 10.12
CA ASP A 293 -10.68 12.90 10.97
C ASP A 293 -10.96 12.83 12.49
N ASP A 294 -12.22 12.93 12.87
CA ASP A 294 -12.73 12.74 14.25
C ASP A 294 -13.19 11.28 14.54
N TYR A 295 -12.88 10.35 13.65
CA TYR A 295 -13.30 8.94 13.67
C TYR A 295 -14.80 8.68 13.46
N THR A 296 -15.63 9.68 13.15
CA THR A 296 -17.03 9.41 12.77
C THR A 296 -17.11 8.67 11.45
N PRO A 297 -17.89 7.56 11.37
CA PRO A 297 -17.93 6.74 10.18
C PRO A 297 -18.64 7.44 9.00
N LYS A 298 -18.07 7.28 7.80
CA LYS A 298 -18.74 7.54 6.54
C LYS A 298 -19.48 6.26 6.09
N PRO A 299 -20.47 6.35 5.17
CA PRO A 299 -21.13 5.16 4.60
C PRO A 299 -20.14 4.10 4.08
N ALA A 300 -19.01 4.53 3.53
CA ALA A 300 -17.94 3.67 3.04
C ALA A 300 -17.36 2.71 4.10
N PHE A 301 -17.40 3.08 5.39
CA PHE A 301 -16.95 2.19 6.47
C PHE A 301 -17.80 0.93 6.57
N ALA A 302 -19.12 1.08 6.55
CA ALA A 302 -20.04 -0.04 6.58
C ALA A 302 -19.95 -0.90 5.31
N THR A 303 -19.78 -0.26 4.15
CA THR A 303 -19.56 -0.94 2.87
C THR A 303 -18.29 -1.79 2.91
N LEU A 304 -17.18 -1.22 3.33
CA LEU A 304 -15.91 -1.95 3.39
C LEU A 304 -15.96 -3.11 4.38
N ARG A 305 -16.57 -2.90 5.55
CA ARG A 305 -16.81 -3.98 6.52
C ARG A 305 -17.63 -5.13 5.90
N HIS A 306 -18.68 -4.81 5.15
CA HIS A 306 -19.48 -5.83 4.46
C HIS A 306 -18.66 -6.62 3.45
N VAL A 307 -17.86 -5.95 2.62
CA VAL A 307 -16.95 -6.56 1.65
C VAL A 307 -15.97 -7.53 2.33
N ILE A 308 -15.33 -7.09 3.42
CA ILE A 308 -14.35 -7.91 4.16
C ILE A 308 -15.00 -9.16 4.75
N MET A 309 -16.23 -9.05 5.24
CA MET A 309 -16.96 -10.18 5.85
C MET A 309 -17.55 -11.15 4.81
N ALA A 310 -17.71 -10.74 3.57
CA ALA A 310 -18.24 -11.57 2.48
C ALA A 310 -17.15 -12.36 1.72
N GLY A 311 -15.89 -11.93 1.77
CA GLY A 311 -14.74 -12.56 1.11
C GLY A 311 -13.93 -13.44 2.02
#